data_ecced8ce313108cd1c97eb977e67cd01
#
_entry.id   ecced8ce313108cd1c97eb977e67cd01
#
_cell.length_a   1.000
_cell.length_b   1.000
_cell.length_c   1.000
_cell.angle_alpha   90.00
_cell.angle_beta   90.00
_cell.angle_gamma   90.00
#
_symmetry.space_group_name_H-M   'P 1'
#
loop_
_entity.id
_entity.type
_entity.pdbx_description
1 polymer ?
#
loop_
_entity_poly.entity_id
_entity_poly.type
_entity_poly.pdbx_seq_one_letter_code
_entity_poly.pdbx_strand_id
1 'polypeptide(L)'
;MKLQNKLLRYFISAGVVVLTSSFLVYELVASHRDMSEYMRYIIEKGESAFLYDKYQNQLVISQVARKLDTHPTAEKAQQACASVENKGKVFGLNIAGHTFPGLHGTLSTTQASCGPWINALPALQAFDAAIAQSDMNSALNAATFKSDKRFRYYLDLDNKYAYFYSPIEIKSNPVANWDFLHDSKLGITQNSLNGLLRGRTLISSIYADALTGQNILSFLTPVYHRDRLKGIVMVDVTRHDIEKLLYTADRPLVWRYLDITLTDSDSTSEIRVHRSNTHFFSYAHHSQKVAENLHIALSLDMTYFLLSSWKLFLFYLISTGVLLHLVRMHFRLYIDVFKENISDSLTGLYNR
;
A
#
# COMPACT_ATOMS: atom_id res chain seq x y z
N MET A 1 6.80 20.51 65.26
CA MET A 1 7.63 21.08 64.18
C MET A 1 8.38 20.05 63.33
N LYS A 2 9.22 19.13 63.90
CA LYS A 2 9.94 18.12 63.07
C LYS A 2 9.04 17.22 62.27
N LEU A 3 7.84 16.84 62.75
CA LEU A 3 6.88 15.98 62.05
C LEU A 3 6.21 16.70 60.91
N GLN A 4 5.82 17.97 61.11
CA GLN A 4 5.20 18.80 60.07
C GLN A 4 6.16 19.08 58.90
N ASN A 5 7.43 19.37 59.15
CA ASN A 5 8.41 19.58 58.09
C ASN A 5 8.72 18.28 57.29
N LYS A 6 8.67 17.10 57.94
CA LYS A 6 8.77 15.82 57.24
C LYS A 6 7.57 15.60 56.34
N LEU A 7 6.35 15.81 56.84
CA LEU A 7 5.12 15.66 56.08
C LEU A 7 5.11 16.62 54.86
N LEU A 8 5.42 17.91 55.07
CA LEU A 8 5.49 18.90 54.02
C LEU A 8 6.48 18.51 52.91
N ARG A 9 7.66 18.04 53.31
CA ARG A 9 8.68 17.54 52.37
C ARG A 9 8.15 16.36 51.55
N TYR A 10 7.46 15.39 52.17
CA TYR A 10 6.88 14.27 51.44
C TYR A 10 5.78 14.75 50.46
N PHE A 11 4.93 15.67 50.87
CA PHE A 11 3.90 16.23 49.99
C PHE A 11 4.49 16.96 48.75
N ILE A 12 5.53 17.78 48.97
CA ILE A 12 6.19 18.49 47.85
C ILE A 12 6.91 17.48 46.95
N SER A 13 7.60 16.50 47.50
CA SER A 13 8.27 15.45 46.71
C SER A 13 7.27 14.63 45.90
N ALA A 14 6.15 14.25 46.49
CA ALA A 14 5.05 13.55 45.79
C ALA A 14 4.45 14.43 44.69
N GLY A 15 4.24 15.72 44.95
CA GLY A 15 3.78 16.70 43.95
C GLY A 15 4.72 16.81 42.74
N VAL A 16 6.05 16.83 42.98
CA VAL A 16 7.06 16.81 41.92
C VAL A 16 6.95 15.56 41.08
N VAL A 17 6.85 14.36 41.70
CA VAL A 17 6.73 13.10 40.96
C VAL A 17 5.43 13.06 40.14
N VAL A 18 4.30 13.49 40.73
CA VAL A 18 3.03 13.52 40.03
C VAL A 18 3.11 14.45 38.83
N LEU A 19 3.67 15.66 38.98
CA LEU A 19 3.75 16.65 37.91
C LEU A 19 4.65 16.17 36.76
N THR A 20 5.83 15.65 37.09
CA THR A 20 6.75 15.13 36.06
C THR A 20 6.20 13.88 35.37
N SER A 21 5.52 12.99 36.13
CA SER A 21 4.85 11.81 35.54
C SER A 21 3.67 12.22 34.64
N SER A 22 2.89 13.22 35.02
CA SER A 22 1.81 13.73 34.18
C SER A 22 2.32 14.32 32.86
N PHE A 23 3.45 15.03 32.91
CA PHE A 23 4.11 15.52 31.70
C PHE A 23 4.60 14.36 30.82
N LEU A 24 5.25 13.35 31.42
CA LEU A 24 5.68 12.16 30.68
C LEU A 24 4.50 11.47 29.98
N VAL A 25 3.40 11.24 30.70
CA VAL A 25 2.18 10.61 30.16
C VAL A 25 1.63 11.45 28.99
N TYR A 26 1.57 12.77 29.16
CA TYR A 26 1.11 13.67 28.09
C TYR A 26 1.94 13.53 26.82
N GLU A 27 3.27 13.54 26.92
CA GLU A 27 4.18 13.41 25.78
C GLU A 27 4.08 12.01 25.12
N LEU A 28 3.91 10.96 25.93
CA LEU A 28 3.71 9.60 25.41
C LEU A 28 2.40 9.46 24.66
N VAL A 29 1.32 10.07 25.15
CA VAL A 29 0.02 10.09 24.47
C VAL A 29 0.10 10.91 23.17
N ALA A 30 0.79 12.04 23.18
CA ALA A 30 1.02 12.85 21.99
C ALA A 30 1.81 12.05 20.92
N SER A 31 2.91 11.41 21.32
CA SER A 31 3.69 10.54 20.44
C SER A 31 2.86 9.38 19.84
N HIS A 32 2.00 8.77 20.65
CA HIS A 32 1.11 7.70 20.18
C HIS A 32 0.11 8.23 19.13
N ARG A 33 -0.46 9.40 19.36
CA ARG A 33 -1.37 10.04 18.41
C ARG A 33 -0.67 10.34 17.09
N ASP A 34 0.54 10.91 17.13
CA ASP A 34 1.31 11.22 15.92
C ASP A 34 1.64 9.96 15.11
N MET A 35 1.96 8.85 15.79
CA MET A 35 2.15 7.56 15.13
C MET A 35 0.88 7.04 14.47
N SER A 36 -0.25 7.14 15.16
CA SER A 36 -1.55 6.72 14.62
C SER A 36 -1.96 7.56 13.42
N GLU A 37 -1.72 8.87 13.44
CA GLU A 37 -1.96 9.77 12.32
C GLU A 37 -1.06 9.44 11.13
N TYR A 38 0.20 9.10 11.39
CA TYR A 38 1.12 8.69 10.34
C TYR A 38 0.69 7.37 9.67
N MET A 39 0.25 6.37 10.45
CA MET A 39 -0.27 5.12 9.88
C MET A 39 -1.52 5.37 9.04
N ARG A 40 -2.44 6.23 9.52
CA ARG A 40 -3.61 6.65 8.74
C ARG A 40 -3.21 7.32 7.43
N TYR A 41 -2.23 8.23 7.45
CA TYR A 41 -1.71 8.88 6.25
C TYR A 41 -1.18 7.86 5.22
N ILE A 42 -0.46 6.81 5.65
CA ILE A 42 0.02 5.76 4.76
C ILE A 42 -1.16 5.04 4.08
N ILE A 43 -2.21 4.71 4.82
CA ILE A 43 -3.40 4.05 4.28
C ILE A 43 -4.14 4.93 3.29
N GLU A 44 -4.41 6.19 3.65
CA GLU A 44 -5.09 7.16 2.78
C GLU A 44 -4.30 7.38 1.47
N LYS A 45 -2.98 7.39 1.56
CA LYS A 45 -2.11 7.45 0.39
C LYS A 45 -2.26 6.20 -0.49
N GLY A 46 -2.30 5.02 0.12
CA GLY A 46 -2.54 3.76 -0.58
C GLY A 46 -3.90 3.75 -1.28
N GLU A 47 -4.96 4.14 -0.60
CA GLU A 47 -6.30 4.25 -1.17
C GLU A 47 -6.32 5.20 -2.37
N SER A 48 -5.73 6.39 -2.23
CA SER A 48 -5.63 7.37 -3.31
C SER A 48 -4.88 6.80 -4.53
N ALA A 49 -3.84 6.01 -4.30
CA ALA A 49 -3.09 5.37 -5.37
C ALA A 49 -3.91 4.29 -6.09
N PHE A 50 -4.69 3.48 -5.36
CA PHE A 50 -5.63 2.53 -5.97
C PHE A 50 -6.71 3.23 -6.80
N LEU A 51 -7.25 4.36 -6.33
CA LEU A 51 -8.21 5.16 -7.09
C LEU A 51 -7.60 5.75 -8.36
N TYR A 52 -6.36 6.22 -8.29
CA TYR A 52 -5.63 6.73 -9.45
C TYR A 52 -5.44 5.64 -10.51
N ASP A 53 -5.04 4.43 -10.12
CA ASP A 53 -4.89 3.30 -11.03
C ASP A 53 -6.22 2.95 -11.73
N LYS A 54 -7.30 2.93 -10.96
CA LYS A 54 -8.65 2.72 -11.52
C LYS A 54 -8.98 3.77 -12.58
N TYR A 55 -8.67 5.03 -12.33
CA TYR A 55 -8.90 6.12 -13.27
C TYR A 55 -8.05 5.97 -14.53
N GLN A 56 -6.75 5.64 -14.40
CA GLN A 56 -5.86 5.40 -15.54
C GLN A 56 -6.36 4.25 -16.42
N ASN A 57 -6.84 3.17 -15.82
CA ASN A 57 -7.43 2.07 -16.57
C ASN A 57 -8.67 2.49 -17.37
N GLN A 58 -9.51 3.37 -16.83
CA GLN A 58 -10.66 3.91 -17.57
C GLN A 58 -10.24 4.75 -18.78
N LEU A 59 -9.16 5.52 -18.69
CA LEU A 59 -8.60 6.25 -19.83
C LEU A 59 -8.12 5.28 -20.92
N VAL A 60 -7.37 4.22 -20.55
CA VAL A 60 -6.93 3.19 -21.49
C VAL A 60 -8.13 2.58 -22.22
N ILE A 61 -9.16 2.19 -21.47
CA ILE A 61 -10.37 1.57 -22.03
C ILE A 61 -11.09 2.50 -23.00
N SER A 62 -11.19 3.79 -22.68
CA SER A 62 -11.82 4.76 -23.58
C SER A 62 -11.12 4.86 -24.94
N GLN A 63 -9.79 4.70 -24.95
CA GLN A 63 -9.00 4.68 -26.20
C GLN A 63 -9.24 3.39 -26.98
N VAL A 64 -9.26 2.25 -26.32
CA VAL A 64 -9.55 0.94 -26.92
C VAL A 64 -10.95 0.94 -27.52
N ALA A 65 -11.96 1.31 -26.73
CA ALA A 65 -13.37 1.30 -27.15
C ALA A 65 -13.61 2.16 -28.41
N ARG A 66 -12.98 3.35 -28.50
CA ARG A 66 -13.08 4.22 -29.67
C ARG A 66 -12.52 3.60 -30.96
N LYS A 67 -11.62 2.63 -30.85
CA LYS A 67 -10.96 2.00 -32.01
C LYS A 67 -11.55 0.63 -32.37
N LEU A 68 -12.53 0.12 -31.63
CA LEU A 68 -13.16 -1.17 -31.91
C LEU A 68 -13.95 -1.17 -33.25
N ASP A 69 -14.47 -0.02 -33.68
CA ASP A 69 -15.14 0.13 -35.00
C ASP A 69 -14.16 0.47 -36.13
N THR A 70 -12.88 0.64 -35.84
CA THR A 70 -11.86 0.95 -36.86
C THR A 70 -11.28 -0.37 -37.39
N HIS A 71 -11.30 -0.53 -38.71
CA HIS A 71 -10.70 -1.71 -39.35
C HIS A 71 -9.29 -1.41 -39.88
N PRO A 72 -8.38 -2.38 -39.88
CA PRO A 72 -7.08 -2.23 -40.49
C PRO A 72 -7.24 -2.12 -42.04
N THR A 73 -6.25 -1.54 -42.70
CA THR A 73 -6.19 -1.62 -44.18
C THR A 73 -6.03 -3.06 -44.63
N ALA A 74 -6.48 -3.39 -45.83
CA ALA A 74 -6.36 -4.76 -46.39
C ALA A 74 -4.91 -5.25 -46.39
N GLU A 75 -3.95 -4.38 -46.70
CA GLU A 75 -2.52 -4.68 -46.68
C GLU A 75 -2.03 -5.04 -45.27
N LYS A 76 -2.37 -4.22 -44.28
CA LYS A 76 -2.00 -4.51 -42.86
C LYS A 76 -2.66 -5.79 -42.34
N ALA A 77 -3.91 -6.01 -42.72
CA ALA A 77 -4.62 -7.23 -42.37
C ALA A 77 -3.93 -8.46 -42.96
N GLN A 78 -3.58 -8.42 -44.25
CA GLN A 78 -2.86 -9.50 -44.92
C GLN A 78 -1.47 -9.74 -44.28
N GLN A 79 -0.72 -8.67 -43.99
CA GLN A 79 0.58 -8.77 -43.35
C GLN A 79 0.46 -9.40 -41.96
N ALA A 80 -0.53 -9.00 -41.13
CA ALA A 80 -0.73 -9.54 -39.82
C ALA A 80 -1.10 -11.02 -39.84
N CYS A 81 -2.00 -11.42 -40.77
CA CYS A 81 -2.35 -12.82 -40.92
C CYS A 81 -1.16 -13.67 -41.40
N ALA A 82 -0.30 -13.15 -42.27
CA ALA A 82 0.93 -13.83 -42.71
C ALA A 82 1.99 -13.93 -41.58
N SER A 83 1.94 -13.05 -40.58
CA SER A 83 2.88 -13.01 -39.44
C SER A 83 2.40 -13.82 -38.23
N VAL A 84 1.31 -14.59 -38.36
CA VAL A 84 0.84 -15.45 -37.27
C VAL A 84 1.87 -16.52 -36.95
N GLU A 85 2.31 -16.52 -35.71
CA GLU A 85 3.21 -17.49 -35.15
C GLU A 85 2.44 -18.62 -34.45
N ASN A 86 3.05 -19.80 -34.38
CA ASN A 86 2.50 -20.97 -33.68
C ASN A 86 3.51 -21.50 -32.67
N LYS A 87 3.09 -21.65 -31.42
CA LYS A 87 3.86 -22.31 -30.38
C LYS A 87 2.98 -23.38 -29.68
N GLY A 88 3.03 -24.59 -30.21
CA GLY A 88 2.18 -25.70 -29.73
C GLY A 88 0.70 -25.49 -30.04
N LYS A 89 -0.11 -25.25 -29.00
CA LYS A 89 -1.56 -24.99 -29.15
C LYS A 89 -1.93 -23.50 -29.10
N VAL A 90 -0.93 -22.62 -29.12
CA VAL A 90 -1.11 -21.16 -29.02
C VAL A 90 -0.71 -20.53 -30.35
N PHE A 91 -1.57 -19.67 -30.86
CA PHE A 91 -1.38 -18.88 -32.06
C PHE A 91 -1.40 -17.39 -31.72
N GLY A 92 -0.74 -16.55 -32.51
CA GLY A 92 -0.83 -15.09 -32.31
C GLY A 92 0.31 -14.32 -32.94
N LEU A 93 0.54 -13.12 -32.45
CA LEU A 93 1.62 -12.24 -32.88
C LEU A 93 2.60 -12.01 -31.72
N ASN A 94 3.88 -11.90 -32.06
CA ASN A 94 4.97 -11.65 -31.08
C ASN A 94 5.12 -12.76 -30.01
N ILE A 95 4.71 -13.99 -30.29
CA ILE A 95 4.77 -15.11 -29.34
C ILE A 95 6.18 -15.70 -29.26
N ALA A 96 6.90 -15.74 -30.40
CA ALA A 96 8.21 -16.38 -30.53
C ALA A 96 9.38 -15.38 -30.54
N GLY A 97 9.11 -14.13 -30.18
CA GLY A 97 10.15 -13.08 -30.10
C GLY A 97 10.29 -12.23 -31.37
N HIS A 98 9.52 -12.50 -32.42
CA HIS A 98 9.42 -11.58 -33.55
C HIS A 98 8.51 -10.41 -33.20
N THR A 99 8.81 -9.22 -33.68
CA THR A 99 8.01 -8.02 -33.44
C THR A 99 7.18 -7.68 -34.67
N PHE A 100 5.87 -7.74 -34.56
CA PHE A 100 4.99 -7.26 -35.62
C PHE A 100 4.98 -5.73 -35.62
N PRO A 101 5.17 -5.04 -36.78
CA PRO A 101 5.23 -3.60 -36.86
C PRO A 101 3.97 -2.92 -36.30
N GLY A 102 4.16 -2.03 -35.31
CA GLY A 102 3.07 -1.27 -34.68
C GLY A 102 2.32 -1.97 -33.55
N LEU A 103 2.75 -3.18 -33.14
CA LEU A 103 2.32 -3.82 -31.89
C LEU A 103 3.54 -4.04 -30.98
N HIS A 104 3.45 -3.51 -29.78
CA HIS A 104 4.48 -3.67 -28.76
C HIS A 104 4.29 -4.96 -27.94
N GLY A 105 3.04 -5.30 -27.70
CA GLY A 105 2.67 -6.43 -26.88
C GLY A 105 2.53 -7.75 -27.64
N THR A 106 2.12 -8.79 -26.92
CA THR A 106 1.94 -10.16 -27.41
C THR A 106 0.47 -10.50 -27.53
N LEU A 107 0.01 -10.88 -28.74
CA LEU A 107 -1.33 -11.43 -28.97
C LEU A 107 -1.28 -12.95 -28.81
N SER A 108 -2.23 -13.52 -28.10
CA SER A 108 -2.35 -14.96 -27.85
C SER A 108 -3.79 -15.43 -28.01
N THR A 109 -3.99 -16.50 -28.78
CA THR A 109 -5.28 -17.17 -28.96
C THR A 109 -5.08 -18.68 -29.19
N THR A 110 -6.14 -19.45 -28.99
CA THR A 110 -6.17 -20.88 -29.34
C THR A 110 -6.65 -21.13 -30.78
N GLN A 111 -7.05 -20.08 -31.48
CA GLN A 111 -7.59 -20.17 -32.84
C GLN A 111 -6.49 -19.97 -33.88
N ALA A 112 -6.34 -20.90 -34.79
CA ALA A 112 -5.31 -20.85 -35.83
C ALA A 112 -5.56 -19.76 -36.89
N SER A 113 -6.82 -19.30 -37.05
CA SER A 113 -7.17 -18.28 -38.03
C SER A 113 -7.03 -16.87 -37.44
N CYS A 114 -6.59 -15.90 -38.26
CA CYS A 114 -6.49 -14.51 -37.86
C CYS A 114 -7.87 -13.76 -37.86
N GLY A 115 -8.91 -14.35 -38.46
CA GLY A 115 -10.23 -13.73 -38.62
C GLY A 115 -10.82 -13.13 -37.32
N PRO A 116 -10.77 -13.87 -36.19
CA PRO A 116 -11.37 -13.40 -34.92
C PRO A 116 -10.76 -12.12 -34.35
N TRP A 117 -9.48 -11.89 -34.52
CA TRP A 117 -8.78 -10.75 -33.90
C TRP A 117 -8.25 -9.71 -34.87
N ILE A 118 -8.27 -9.99 -36.22
CA ILE A 118 -7.66 -9.10 -37.21
C ILE A 118 -8.27 -7.70 -37.19
N ASN A 119 -9.58 -7.61 -37.04
CA ASN A 119 -10.29 -6.33 -36.95
C ASN A 119 -10.00 -5.55 -35.67
N ALA A 120 -9.44 -6.17 -34.66
CA ALA A 120 -9.09 -5.52 -33.40
C ALA A 120 -7.70 -4.87 -33.42
N LEU A 121 -6.88 -5.08 -34.45
CA LEU A 121 -5.54 -4.50 -34.55
C LEU A 121 -5.47 -3.00 -34.21
N PRO A 122 -6.35 -2.11 -34.73
CA PRO A 122 -6.31 -0.70 -34.36
C PRO A 122 -6.61 -0.44 -32.87
N ALA A 123 -7.48 -1.27 -32.27
CA ALA A 123 -7.78 -1.18 -30.83
C ALA A 123 -6.60 -1.65 -29.97
N LEU A 124 -5.87 -2.70 -30.39
CA LEU A 124 -4.67 -3.18 -29.71
C LEU A 124 -3.52 -2.17 -29.80
N GLN A 125 -3.34 -1.51 -30.96
CA GLN A 125 -2.40 -0.41 -31.13
C GLN A 125 -2.74 0.79 -30.23
N ALA A 126 -4.05 1.10 -30.10
CA ALA A 126 -4.51 2.14 -29.18
C ALA A 126 -4.28 1.77 -27.71
N PHE A 127 -4.41 0.49 -27.36
CA PHE A 127 -4.07 -0.03 -26.05
C PHE A 127 -2.60 0.19 -25.71
N ASP A 128 -1.69 -0.18 -26.61
CA ASP A 128 -0.26 0.05 -26.45
C ASP A 128 0.07 1.53 -26.27
N ALA A 129 -0.49 2.39 -27.15
CA ALA A 129 -0.25 3.82 -27.10
C ALA A 129 -0.77 4.45 -25.79
N ALA A 130 -1.95 4.03 -25.33
CA ALA A 130 -2.57 4.54 -24.11
C ALA A 130 -1.77 4.15 -22.85
N ILE A 131 -1.25 2.92 -22.81
CA ILE A 131 -0.41 2.47 -21.70
C ILE A 131 0.93 3.19 -21.72
N ALA A 132 1.58 3.29 -22.87
CA ALA A 132 2.84 4.02 -23.01
C ALA A 132 2.70 5.48 -22.54
N GLN A 133 1.61 6.15 -22.88
CA GLN A 133 1.31 7.50 -22.43
C GLN A 133 1.05 7.57 -20.91
N SER A 134 0.31 6.60 -20.38
CA SER A 134 0.06 6.49 -18.92
C SER A 134 1.35 6.31 -18.15
N ASP A 135 2.25 5.46 -18.64
CA ASP A 135 3.54 5.19 -17.98
C ASP A 135 4.46 6.41 -18.05
N MET A 136 4.47 7.15 -19.16
CA MET A 136 5.21 8.42 -19.28
C MET A 136 4.66 9.49 -18.30
N ASN A 137 3.35 9.64 -18.22
CA ASN A 137 2.72 10.60 -17.30
C ASN A 137 3.02 10.24 -15.83
N SER A 138 3.01 8.97 -15.51
CA SER A 138 3.37 8.47 -14.17
C SER A 138 4.84 8.75 -13.85
N ALA A 139 5.75 8.58 -14.80
CA ALA A 139 7.16 8.89 -14.64
C ALA A 139 7.45 10.40 -14.47
N LEU A 140 6.68 11.26 -15.15
CA LEU A 140 6.81 12.73 -15.03
C LEU A 140 6.27 13.25 -13.67
N ASN A 141 5.19 12.65 -13.17
CA ASN A 141 4.58 13.04 -11.89
C ASN A 141 5.27 12.42 -10.69
N ALA A 142 6.05 11.37 -10.90
CA ALA A 142 6.77 10.66 -9.86
C ALA A 142 8.28 10.77 -10.11
N ALA A 143 8.89 11.87 -9.68
CA ALA A 143 10.36 11.98 -9.58
C ALA A 143 11.00 10.85 -8.73
N THR A 144 10.19 9.97 -8.16
CA THR A 144 10.56 8.89 -7.23
C THR A 144 10.06 7.50 -7.61
N PHE A 145 9.14 7.36 -8.55
CA PHE A 145 8.62 6.06 -8.96
C PHE A 145 9.18 5.67 -10.33
N LYS A 146 10.23 4.83 -10.33
CA LYS A 146 10.54 4.06 -11.53
C LYS A 146 9.27 3.28 -11.87
N SER A 147 8.67 3.59 -13.04
CA SER A 147 7.58 2.82 -13.61
C SER A 147 8.04 1.37 -13.74
N ASP A 148 7.64 0.53 -12.80
CA ASP A 148 7.74 -0.90 -13.02
C ASP A 148 6.63 -1.28 -13.98
N LYS A 149 6.99 -2.09 -14.94
CA LYS A 149 6.09 -2.59 -15.96
C LYS A 149 5.03 -3.47 -15.29
N ARG A 150 3.90 -2.85 -14.87
CA ARG A 150 2.76 -3.59 -14.38
C ARG A 150 2.26 -4.52 -15.49
N PHE A 151 1.84 -5.70 -15.09
CA PHE A 151 1.30 -6.67 -16.02
C PHE A 151 -0.11 -6.22 -16.42
N ARG A 152 -0.25 -5.72 -17.66
CA ARG A 152 -1.51 -5.22 -18.21
C ARG A 152 -1.86 -6.00 -19.44
N TYR A 153 -3.11 -6.41 -19.55
CA TYR A 153 -3.59 -7.17 -20.68
C TYR A 153 -5.06 -6.92 -20.96
N TYR A 154 -5.43 -7.10 -22.23
CA TYR A 154 -6.80 -7.04 -22.72
C TYR A 154 -7.27 -8.42 -23.09
N LEU A 155 -8.45 -8.80 -22.60
CA LEU A 155 -9.13 -10.06 -22.91
C LEU A 155 -10.36 -9.74 -23.76
N ASP A 156 -10.43 -10.26 -24.98
CA ASP A 156 -11.65 -10.23 -25.81
C ASP A 156 -12.49 -11.48 -25.53
N LEU A 157 -13.67 -11.26 -24.94
CA LEU A 157 -14.53 -12.36 -24.48
C LEU A 157 -15.26 -13.04 -25.65
N ASP A 158 -15.60 -12.29 -26.71
CA ASP A 158 -16.31 -12.82 -27.88
C ASP A 158 -15.38 -13.64 -28.76
N ASN A 159 -14.20 -13.08 -29.06
CA ASN A 159 -13.27 -13.65 -30.02
C ASN A 159 -12.19 -14.53 -29.38
N LYS A 160 -12.19 -14.62 -28.05
CA LYS A 160 -11.31 -15.51 -27.25
C LYS A 160 -9.83 -15.34 -27.57
N TYR A 161 -9.35 -14.11 -27.54
CA TYR A 161 -7.92 -13.78 -27.58
C TYR A 161 -7.52 -12.91 -26.39
N ALA A 162 -6.25 -13.02 -26.00
CA ALA A 162 -5.62 -12.19 -24.99
C ALA A 162 -4.51 -11.37 -25.63
N TYR A 163 -4.40 -10.11 -25.24
CA TYR A 163 -3.32 -9.21 -25.65
C TYR A 163 -2.58 -8.68 -24.45
N PHE A 164 -1.31 -9.00 -24.32
CA PHE A 164 -0.44 -8.61 -23.23
C PHE A 164 0.45 -7.45 -23.67
N TYR A 165 0.47 -6.35 -22.93
CA TYR A 165 1.25 -5.15 -23.27
C TYR A 165 2.77 -5.42 -23.32
N SER A 166 3.28 -6.29 -22.47
CA SER A 166 4.70 -6.66 -22.49
C SER A 166 4.93 -7.86 -23.40
N PRO A 167 6.06 -7.94 -24.11
CA PRO A 167 6.46 -9.15 -24.78
C PRO A 167 6.60 -10.27 -23.74
N ILE A 168 5.79 -11.31 -23.91
CA ILE A 168 5.79 -12.46 -23.00
C ILE A 168 6.19 -13.69 -23.81
N GLU A 169 7.16 -14.44 -23.30
CA GLU A 169 7.39 -15.76 -23.81
C GLU A 169 6.27 -16.69 -23.36
N ILE A 170 5.29 -16.91 -24.24
CA ILE A 170 4.14 -17.75 -23.94
C ILE A 170 4.54 -19.22 -24.09
N LYS A 171 4.65 -19.93 -22.96
CA LYS A 171 4.91 -21.37 -22.93
C LYS A 171 3.62 -22.19 -23.01
N SER A 172 2.50 -21.63 -22.60
CA SER A 172 1.16 -22.20 -22.64
C SER A 172 0.14 -21.08 -22.82
N ASN A 173 -1.11 -21.41 -23.20
CA ASN A 173 -2.15 -20.39 -23.24
C ASN A 173 -2.38 -19.82 -21.84
N PRO A 174 -2.10 -18.51 -21.61
CA PRO A 174 -2.24 -17.91 -20.29
C PRO A 174 -3.70 -17.80 -19.84
N VAL A 175 -4.66 -17.86 -20.79
CA VAL A 175 -6.09 -17.90 -20.50
C VAL A 175 -6.60 -19.30 -20.83
N ALA A 176 -6.38 -20.24 -19.91
CA ALA A 176 -6.81 -21.62 -20.08
C ALA A 176 -8.35 -21.77 -20.03
N ASN A 177 -9.01 -20.90 -19.28
CA ASN A 177 -10.46 -20.89 -19.13
C ASN A 177 -11.04 -19.52 -19.43
N TRP A 178 -11.85 -19.39 -20.48
CA TRP A 178 -12.52 -18.14 -20.85
C TRP A 178 -13.75 -17.83 -20.00
N ASP A 179 -14.16 -18.75 -19.14
CA ASP A 179 -15.18 -18.53 -18.13
C ASP A 179 -14.60 -18.08 -16.79
N PHE A 180 -13.46 -17.38 -16.83
CA PHE A 180 -12.72 -16.96 -15.66
C PHE A 180 -13.51 -16.01 -14.74
N LEU A 181 -14.51 -15.30 -15.26
CA LEU A 181 -15.40 -14.45 -14.44
C LEU A 181 -16.22 -15.24 -13.42
N HIS A 182 -16.41 -16.55 -13.66
CA HIS A 182 -17.05 -17.47 -12.72
C HIS A 182 -16.02 -18.34 -11.96
N ASP A 183 -14.73 -18.06 -12.14
CA ASP A 183 -13.68 -18.78 -11.41
C ASP A 183 -13.68 -18.34 -9.94
N SER A 184 -13.91 -19.29 -9.05
CA SER A 184 -13.90 -19.04 -7.60
C SER A 184 -12.58 -18.46 -7.07
N LYS A 185 -11.47 -18.67 -7.79
CA LYS A 185 -10.16 -18.11 -7.42
C LYS A 185 -10.12 -16.59 -7.49
N LEU A 186 -10.86 -15.99 -8.41
CA LEU A 186 -10.96 -14.53 -8.51
C LEU A 186 -11.89 -13.91 -7.47
N GLY A 187 -12.67 -14.74 -6.76
CA GLY A 187 -13.61 -14.26 -5.73
C GLY A 187 -14.69 -13.33 -6.25
N ILE A 188 -15.03 -13.45 -7.55
CA ILE A 188 -16.04 -12.60 -8.17
C ILE A 188 -17.42 -13.05 -7.70
N THR A 189 -18.04 -12.25 -6.83
CA THR A 189 -19.42 -12.48 -6.39
C THR A 189 -20.41 -12.06 -7.46
N GLN A 190 -21.67 -12.53 -7.39
CA GLN A 190 -22.73 -12.10 -8.31
C GLN A 190 -22.94 -10.58 -8.28
N ASN A 191 -22.81 -9.95 -7.12
CA ASN A 191 -22.90 -8.48 -6.99
C ASN A 191 -21.75 -7.77 -7.70
N SER A 192 -20.54 -8.27 -7.56
CA SER A 192 -19.35 -7.74 -8.23
C SER A 192 -19.45 -7.91 -9.74
N LEU A 193 -19.92 -9.08 -10.20
CA LEU A 193 -20.19 -9.34 -11.62
C LEU A 193 -21.26 -8.38 -12.17
N ASN A 194 -22.35 -8.16 -11.46
CA ASN A 194 -23.36 -7.18 -11.83
C ASN A 194 -22.78 -5.74 -11.88
N GLY A 195 -21.84 -5.42 -10.99
CA GLY A 195 -21.09 -4.17 -11.02
C GLY A 195 -20.25 -4.04 -12.30
N LEU A 196 -19.50 -5.09 -12.66
CA LEU A 196 -18.73 -5.15 -13.90
C LEU A 196 -19.63 -4.98 -15.12
N LEU A 197 -20.78 -5.68 -15.15
CA LEU A 197 -21.77 -5.59 -16.22
C LEU A 197 -22.47 -4.21 -16.28
N ARG A 198 -22.31 -3.35 -15.30
CA ARG A 198 -22.74 -1.94 -15.29
C ARG A 198 -21.61 -0.95 -15.52
N GLY A 199 -20.46 -1.41 -15.99
CA GLY A 199 -19.32 -0.56 -16.33
C GLY A 199 -18.41 -0.21 -15.13
N ARG A 200 -18.59 -0.84 -13.97
CA ARG A 200 -17.72 -0.59 -12.81
C ARG A 200 -16.45 -1.42 -12.89
N THR A 201 -15.32 -0.83 -12.49
CA THR A 201 -14.09 -1.58 -12.28
C THR A 201 -14.25 -2.45 -11.03
N LEU A 202 -13.92 -3.72 -11.17
CA LEU A 202 -13.89 -4.70 -10.11
C LEU A 202 -12.45 -4.90 -9.64
N ILE A 203 -12.27 -5.16 -8.35
CA ILE A 203 -11.01 -5.65 -7.79
C ILE A 203 -11.24 -7.11 -7.39
N SER A 204 -10.39 -8.02 -7.88
CA SER A 204 -10.47 -9.44 -7.55
C SER A 204 -10.14 -9.71 -6.08
N SER A 205 -10.50 -10.88 -5.59
CA SER A 205 -9.87 -11.44 -4.40
C SER A 205 -8.37 -11.62 -4.60
N ILE A 206 -7.64 -11.83 -3.49
CA ILE A 206 -6.23 -12.20 -3.54
C ILE A 206 -6.13 -13.65 -3.99
N TYR A 207 -5.42 -13.90 -5.08
CA TYR A 207 -5.23 -15.24 -5.63
C TYR A 207 -3.77 -15.49 -6.04
N ALA A 208 -3.40 -16.77 -6.14
CA ALA A 208 -2.08 -17.15 -6.65
C ALA A 208 -2.06 -17.02 -8.17
N ASP A 209 -1.17 -16.17 -8.68
CA ASP A 209 -0.95 -16.02 -10.12
C ASP A 209 -0.43 -17.32 -10.74
N ALA A 210 -1.03 -17.73 -11.84
CA ALA A 210 -0.69 -18.97 -12.52
C ALA A 210 0.72 -18.97 -13.15
N LEU A 211 1.27 -17.78 -13.45
CA LEU A 211 2.59 -17.63 -14.09
C LEU A 211 3.71 -17.57 -13.07
N THR A 212 3.51 -16.85 -11.98
CA THR A 212 4.56 -16.57 -10.99
C THR A 212 4.39 -17.35 -9.68
N GLY A 213 3.19 -17.86 -9.40
CA GLY A 213 2.82 -18.49 -8.14
C GLY A 213 2.73 -17.51 -6.96
N GLN A 214 2.88 -16.20 -7.20
CA GLN A 214 2.79 -15.18 -6.17
C GLN A 214 1.34 -14.78 -5.92
N ASN A 215 1.03 -14.39 -4.69
CA ASN A 215 -0.26 -13.78 -4.40
C ASN A 215 -0.33 -12.39 -5.02
N ILE A 216 -1.35 -12.19 -5.84
CA ILE A 216 -1.66 -10.95 -6.55
C ILE A 216 -3.14 -10.62 -6.37
N LEU A 217 -3.50 -9.41 -6.74
CA LEU A 217 -4.88 -9.02 -7.01
C LEU A 217 -4.94 -8.36 -8.40
N SER A 218 -6.11 -8.37 -9.02
CA SER A 218 -6.28 -7.77 -10.35
C SER A 218 -7.41 -6.75 -10.37
N PHE A 219 -7.18 -5.66 -11.08
CA PHE A 219 -8.23 -4.73 -11.48
C PHE A 219 -8.83 -5.23 -12.79
N LEU A 220 -10.13 -5.46 -12.80
CA LEU A 220 -10.89 -5.84 -13.98
C LEU A 220 -11.75 -4.66 -14.40
N THR A 221 -11.46 -4.09 -15.57
CA THR A 221 -12.23 -2.95 -16.07
C THR A 221 -12.87 -3.30 -17.40
N PRO A 222 -14.22 -3.25 -17.50
CA PRO A 222 -14.94 -3.72 -18.66
C PRO A 222 -14.78 -2.77 -19.84
N VAL A 223 -14.65 -3.35 -21.02
CA VAL A 223 -14.65 -2.67 -22.33
C VAL A 223 -15.97 -2.94 -23.01
N TYR A 224 -16.75 -1.90 -23.27
CA TYR A 224 -18.02 -1.99 -23.96
C TYR A 224 -17.91 -1.56 -25.42
N HIS A 225 -18.65 -2.27 -26.25
CA HIS A 225 -18.85 -1.92 -27.64
C HIS A 225 -20.34 -2.06 -27.95
N ARG A 226 -21.00 -0.96 -28.38
CA ARG A 226 -22.45 -0.92 -28.69
C ARG A 226 -23.29 -1.55 -27.57
N ASP A 227 -23.08 -1.10 -26.32
CA ASP A 227 -23.77 -1.53 -25.10
C ASP A 227 -23.61 -3.02 -24.73
N ARG A 228 -22.67 -3.72 -25.36
CA ARG A 228 -22.30 -5.10 -25.01
C ARG A 228 -20.90 -5.12 -24.40
N LEU A 229 -20.75 -5.94 -23.37
CA LEU A 229 -19.43 -6.25 -22.80
C LEU A 229 -18.63 -7.00 -23.87
N LYS A 230 -17.62 -6.35 -24.43
CA LYS A 230 -16.76 -6.90 -25.49
C LYS A 230 -15.53 -7.59 -24.91
N GLY A 231 -14.97 -7.00 -23.90
CA GLY A 231 -13.74 -7.50 -23.29
C GLY A 231 -13.47 -6.85 -21.93
N ILE A 232 -12.34 -7.20 -21.38
CA ILE A 232 -11.90 -6.72 -20.07
C ILE A 232 -10.43 -6.33 -20.16
N VAL A 233 -10.09 -5.13 -19.68
CA VAL A 233 -8.71 -4.76 -19.38
C VAL A 233 -8.42 -5.22 -17.96
N MET A 234 -7.41 -6.06 -17.81
CA MET A 234 -6.90 -6.52 -16.52
C MET A 234 -5.54 -5.90 -16.22
N VAL A 235 -5.35 -5.58 -14.95
CA VAL A 235 -4.08 -5.07 -14.43
C VAL A 235 -3.76 -5.84 -13.17
N ASP A 236 -2.72 -6.64 -13.23
CA ASP A 236 -2.26 -7.39 -12.08
C ASP A 236 -1.39 -6.50 -11.19
N VAL A 237 -1.69 -6.54 -9.90
CA VAL A 237 -1.01 -5.77 -8.87
C VAL A 237 -0.29 -6.75 -7.96
N THR A 238 1.02 -6.70 -8.02
CA THR A 238 1.89 -7.55 -7.20
C THR A 238 2.15 -6.91 -5.83
N ARG A 239 2.67 -7.70 -4.89
CA ARG A 239 3.22 -7.19 -3.62
C ARG A 239 4.13 -5.98 -3.84
N HIS A 240 5.01 -6.04 -4.82
CA HIS A 240 5.99 -5.00 -5.10
C HIS A 240 5.34 -3.69 -5.58
N ASP A 241 4.28 -3.79 -6.39
CA ASP A 241 3.51 -2.63 -6.81
C ASP A 241 2.83 -1.94 -5.62
N ILE A 242 2.21 -2.72 -4.73
CA ILE A 242 1.58 -2.20 -3.52
C ILE A 242 2.63 -1.55 -2.60
N GLU A 243 3.76 -2.22 -2.41
CA GLU A 243 4.86 -1.69 -1.63
C GLU A 243 5.33 -0.33 -2.14
N LYS A 244 5.48 -0.17 -3.46
CA LYS A 244 5.85 1.11 -4.09
C LYS A 244 4.80 2.18 -3.93
N LEU A 245 3.53 1.83 -4.04
CA LEU A 245 2.42 2.78 -3.86
C LEU A 245 2.38 3.36 -2.46
N LEU A 246 2.68 2.55 -1.46
CA LEU A 246 2.68 2.96 -0.06
C LEU A 246 3.96 3.71 0.33
N TYR A 247 5.09 3.49 -0.35
CA TYR A 247 6.34 4.15 -0.02
C TYR A 247 6.29 5.66 -0.26
N THR A 248 6.79 6.41 0.70
CA THR A 248 7.19 7.80 0.53
C THR A 248 8.66 7.88 0.13
N ALA A 249 9.06 8.92 -0.60
CA ALA A 249 10.46 9.13 -1.00
C ALA A 249 11.42 9.12 0.19
N ASP A 250 10.98 9.71 1.30
CA ASP A 250 11.68 9.67 2.58
C ASP A 250 11.14 8.51 3.39
N ARG A 251 11.93 7.45 3.51
CA ARG A 251 11.59 6.31 4.39
C ARG A 251 12.03 6.65 5.81
N PRO A 252 11.18 7.21 6.65
CA PRO A 252 11.55 7.47 8.03
C PRO A 252 11.85 6.15 8.74
N LEU A 253 12.62 6.24 9.82
CA LEU A 253 13.07 5.06 10.58
C LEU A 253 11.92 4.14 10.99
N VAL A 254 10.71 4.68 11.16
CA VAL A 254 9.49 3.95 11.52
C VAL A 254 9.17 2.79 10.55
N TRP A 255 9.51 2.92 9.26
CA TRP A 255 9.29 1.86 8.27
C TRP A 255 9.96 0.54 8.63
N ARG A 256 11.10 0.55 9.30
CA ARG A 256 11.80 -0.66 9.75
C ARG A 256 11.02 -1.48 10.77
N TYR A 257 10.01 -0.87 11.38
CA TYR A 257 9.23 -1.43 12.48
C TYR A 257 7.74 -1.54 12.14
N LEU A 258 7.36 -1.26 10.89
CA LEU A 258 6.00 -1.42 10.40
C LEU A 258 5.81 -2.79 9.76
N ASP A 259 4.72 -3.45 10.10
CA ASP A 259 4.15 -4.53 9.33
C ASP A 259 2.96 -3.99 8.54
N ILE A 260 2.94 -4.27 7.22
CA ILE A 260 1.86 -3.87 6.33
C ILE A 260 1.34 -5.11 5.63
N THR A 261 0.08 -5.42 5.84
CA THR A 261 -0.58 -6.58 5.26
C THR A 261 -1.87 -6.15 4.59
N LEU A 262 -2.09 -6.64 3.37
CA LEU A 262 -3.38 -6.58 2.69
C LEU A 262 -4.07 -7.92 2.87
N THR A 263 -5.26 -7.92 3.44
CA THR A 263 -6.07 -9.10 3.71
C THR A 263 -7.36 -9.06 2.91
N ASP A 264 -7.80 -10.20 2.47
CA ASP A 264 -9.08 -10.38 1.80
C ASP A 264 -10.10 -10.92 2.79
N SER A 265 -11.25 -10.26 2.93
CA SER A 265 -12.32 -10.70 3.84
C SER A 265 -13.06 -11.94 3.34
N ASP A 266 -13.04 -12.21 2.05
CA ASP A 266 -13.76 -13.31 1.42
C ASP A 266 -12.90 -14.58 1.30
N SER A 267 -11.59 -14.43 1.42
CA SER A 267 -10.63 -15.53 1.43
C SER A 267 -9.69 -15.39 2.62
N THR A 268 -9.02 -16.48 2.99
CA THR A 268 -7.94 -16.43 3.99
C THR A 268 -6.61 -15.96 3.42
N SER A 269 -6.62 -15.47 2.18
CA SER A 269 -5.42 -15.06 1.46
C SER A 269 -4.96 -13.68 1.91
N GLU A 270 -3.64 -13.52 2.00
CA GLU A 270 -3.01 -12.26 2.35
C GLU A 270 -1.84 -11.92 1.43
N ILE A 271 -1.61 -10.61 1.23
CA ILE A 271 -0.38 -10.10 0.65
C ILE A 271 0.35 -9.34 1.75
N ARG A 272 1.45 -9.90 2.22
CA ARG A 272 2.32 -9.21 3.18
C ARG A 272 3.22 -8.24 2.41
N VAL A 273 2.82 -6.97 2.42
CA VAL A 273 3.46 -5.90 1.65
C VAL A 273 4.82 -5.56 2.23
N HIS A 274 4.87 -5.33 3.54
CA HIS A 274 6.09 -5.00 4.27
C HIS A 274 6.14 -5.75 5.59
N ARG A 275 7.34 -6.10 6.03
CA ARG A 275 7.58 -6.81 7.28
C ARG A 275 8.52 -6.02 8.17
N SER A 276 8.14 -5.86 9.43
CA SER A 276 9.01 -5.29 10.45
C SER A 276 10.30 -6.11 10.62
N ASN A 277 11.40 -5.43 10.90
CA ASN A 277 12.68 -6.07 11.22
C ASN A 277 12.69 -6.70 12.63
N THR A 278 11.72 -6.33 13.46
CA THR A 278 11.57 -6.82 14.84
C THR A 278 10.15 -7.34 15.04
N HIS A 279 9.99 -8.32 15.93
CA HIS A 279 8.69 -8.93 16.23
C HIS A 279 8.55 -9.07 17.74
N PHE A 280 8.48 -7.92 18.43
CA PHE A 280 8.31 -7.95 19.87
C PHE A 280 6.82 -7.96 20.24
N PHE A 281 6.17 -6.81 20.25
CA PHE A 281 4.73 -6.65 20.46
C PHE A 281 4.21 -5.56 19.53
N SER A 282 2.98 -5.70 19.03
CA SER A 282 2.31 -4.62 18.30
C SER A 282 1.92 -3.52 19.29
N TYR A 283 2.50 -2.34 19.11
CA TYR A 283 2.23 -1.15 19.92
C TYR A 283 0.99 -0.40 19.45
N ALA A 284 0.87 -0.26 18.15
CA ALA A 284 -0.26 0.41 17.51
C ALA A 284 -0.74 -0.42 16.32
N HIS A 285 -2.04 -0.47 16.12
CA HIS A 285 -2.66 -1.18 15.00
C HIS A 285 -3.70 -0.28 14.35
N HIS A 286 -3.67 -0.21 13.02
CA HIS A 286 -4.68 0.48 12.25
C HIS A 286 -5.09 -0.38 11.07
N SER A 287 -6.40 -0.51 10.85
CA SER A 287 -6.96 -1.28 9.74
C SER A 287 -8.06 -0.49 9.07
N GLN A 288 -8.04 -0.46 7.75
CA GLN A 288 -9.05 0.24 6.95
C GLN A 288 -9.43 -0.59 5.73
N LYS A 289 -10.70 -0.52 5.37
CA LYS A 289 -11.23 -1.10 4.16
C LYS A 289 -10.84 -0.23 2.96
N VAL A 290 -10.14 -0.81 1.98
CA VAL A 290 -9.70 -0.12 0.75
C VAL A 290 -10.52 -0.50 -0.47
N ALA A 291 -11.21 -1.64 -0.42
CA ALA A 291 -12.16 -2.10 -1.44
C ALA A 291 -13.25 -2.97 -0.79
N GLU A 292 -14.23 -3.46 -1.57
CA GLU A 292 -15.36 -4.23 -1.02
C GLU A 292 -14.93 -5.38 -0.11
N ASN A 293 -13.89 -6.11 -0.52
CA ASN A 293 -13.38 -7.30 0.17
C ASN A 293 -11.95 -7.13 0.70
N LEU A 294 -11.29 -5.99 0.48
CA LEU A 294 -9.88 -5.79 0.82
C LEU A 294 -9.72 -4.83 1.99
N HIS A 295 -8.92 -5.26 2.96
CA HIS A 295 -8.50 -4.49 4.12
C HIS A 295 -6.98 -4.35 4.14
N ILE A 296 -6.51 -3.14 4.31
CA ILE A 296 -5.10 -2.89 4.61
C ILE A 296 -4.96 -2.77 6.13
N ALA A 297 -4.03 -3.52 6.68
CA ALA A 297 -3.72 -3.49 8.10
C ALA A 297 -2.25 -3.08 8.28
N LEU A 298 -2.06 -2.09 9.14
CA LEU A 298 -0.74 -1.64 9.58
C LEU A 298 -0.60 -1.94 11.06
N SER A 299 0.55 -2.50 11.45
CA SER A 299 0.92 -2.62 12.84
C SER A 299 2.34 -2.12 13.07
N LEU A 300 2.53 -1.42 14.18
CA LEU A 300 3.82 -0.86 14.58
C LEU A 300 4.39 -1.65 15.75
N ASP A 301 5.63 -2.10 15.61
CA ASP A 301 6.32 -2.84 16.68
C ASP A 301 6.68 -1.93 17.86
N MET A 302 6.51 -2.46 19.08
CA MET A 302 6.83 -1.78 20.35
C MET A 302 8.29 -1.33 20.43
N THR A 303 9.18 -2.01 19.75
CA THR A 303 10.61 -1.65 19.71
C THR A 303 10.82 -0.23 19.17
N TYR A 304 10.04 0.18 18.17
CA TYR A 304 10.09 1.55 17.65
C TYR A 304 9.70 2.56 18.73
N PHE A 305 8.61 2.30 19.45
CA PHE A 305 8.16 3.17 20.53
C PHE A 305 9.23 3.33 21.60
N LEU A 306 9.85 2.26 22.04
CA LEU A 306 10.94 2.30 23.03
C LEU A 306 12.15 3.08 22.49
N LEU A 307 12.55 2.85 21.24
CA LEU A 307 13.66 3.56 20.61
C LEU A 307 13.36 5.05 20.36
N SER A 308 12.15 5.42 20.00
CA SER A 308 11.77 6.83 19.78
C SER A 308 11.61 7.59 21.09
N SER A 309 11.11 6.93 22.14
CA SER A 309 10.76 7.54 23.42
C SER A 309 11.90 7.49 24.47
N TRP A 310 13.03 6.80 24.21
CA TRP A 310 14.09 6.64 25.22
C TRP A 310 14.64 7.97 25.76
N LYS A 311 14.74 9.01 24.89
CA LYS A 311 15.18 10.36 25.28
C LYS A 311 14.19 11.01 26.26
N LEU A 312 12.90 10.79 26.07
CA LEU A 312 11.84 11.24 26.95
C LEU A 312 11.94 10.57 28.34
N PHE A 313 12.14 9.26 28.35
CA PHE A 313 12.34 8.53 29.62
C PHE A 313 13.60 8.99 30.36
N LEU A 314 14.70 9.19 29.62
CA LEU A 314 15.94 9.70 30.21
C LEU A 314 15.75 11.11 30.78
N PHE A 315 15.12 12.00 30.02
CA PHE A 315 14.81 13.36 30.46
C PHE A 315 13.91 13.36 31.71
N TYR A 316 12.89 12.52 31.74
CA TYR A 316 12.03 12.33 32.91
C TYR A 316 12.82 11.90 34.14
N LEU A 317 13.69 10.89 34.02
CA LEU A 317 14.51 10.41 35.16
C LEU A 317 15.45 11.48 35.67
N ILE A 318 16.15 12.18 34.77
CA ILE A 318 17.09 13.24 35.15
C ILE A 318 16.35 14.42 35.78
N SER A 319 15.30 14.94 35.14
CA SER A 319 14.56 16.09 35.67
C SER A 319 13.89 15.83 37.00
N THR A 320 13.25 14.67 37.13
CA THR A 320 12.65 14.25 38.40
C THR A 320 13.72 14.08 39.51
N GLY A 321 14.86 13.46 39.18
CA GLY A 321 15.96 13.33 40.10
C GLY A 321 16.54 14.67 40.57
N VAL A 322 16.77 15.59 39.65
CA VAL A 322 17.25 16.95 39.94
C VAL A 322 16.25 17.71 40.79
N LEU A 323 14.96 17.69 40.43
CA LEU A 323 13.93 18.38 41.22
C LEU A 323 13.81 17.83 42.63
N LEU A 324 13.83 16.52 42.83
CA LEU A 324 13.82 15.89 44.14
C LEU A 324 15.08 16.22 44.94
N HIS A 325 16.24 16.30 44.29
CA HIS A 325 17.49 16.72 44.94
C HIS A 325 17.38 18.20 45.40
N LEU A 326 16.90 19.08 44.58
CA LEU A 326 16.67 20.51 44.91
C LEU A 326 15.70 20.66 46.09
N VAL A 327 14.58 19.93 46.08
CA VAL A 327 13.66 19.89 47.22
C VAL A 327 14.37 19.45 48.49
N ARG A 328 15.17 18.39 48.41
CA ARG A 328 15.93 17.88 49.56
C ARG A 328 16.95 18.91 50.08
N MET A 329 17.65 19.57 49.17
CA MET A 329 18.64 20.59 49.52
C MET A 329 17.98 21.81 50.16
N HIS A 330 16.88 22.31 49.57
CA HIS A 330 16.11 23.41 50.10
C HIS A 330 15.64 23.17 51.55
N PHE A 331 15.09 21.97 51.81
CA PHE A 331 14.68 21.61 53.19
C PHE A 331 15.86 21.47 54.15
N ARG A 332 17.04 21.08 53.69
CA ARG A 332 18.26 21.05 54.56
C ARG A 332 18.66 22.49 54.95
N LEU A 333 18.81 23.34 53.94
CA LEU A 333 19.15 24.76 54.14
C LEU A 333 18.12 25.48 55.06
N TYR A 334 16.85 25.24 54.85
CA TYR A 334 15.80 25.78 55.70
C TYR A 334 15.96 25.34 57.16
N ILE A 335 16.23 24.06 57.40
CA ILE A 335 16.44 23.52 58.75
C ILE A 335 17.71 24.13 59.40
N ASP A 336 18.77 24.32 58.61
CA ASP A 336 20.04 24.82 59.13
C ASP A 336 19.91 26.34 59.47
N VAL A 337 19.31 27.17 58.58
CA VAL A 337 19.00 28.56 58.87
C VAL A 337 18.05 28.69 60.07
N PHE A 338 17.04 27.84 60.16
CA PHE A 338 16.12 27.86 61.32
C PHE A 338 16.82 27.51 62.61
N LYS A 339 17.79 26.59 62.63
CA LYS A 339 18.59 26.29 63.82
C LYS A 339 19.49 27.44 64.24
N GLU A 340 20.13 28.12 63.26
CA GLU A 340 20.96 29.32 63.51
C GLU A 340 20.14 30.45 64.10
N ASN A 341 18.91 30.68 63.59
CA ASN A 341 18.04 31.77 64.10
C ASN A 341 17.45 31.51 65.50
N ILE A 342 17.41 30.26 65.94
CA ILE A 342 16.85 29.88 67.28
C ILE A 342 17.93 29.69 68.33
N SER A 343 19.17 29.44 67.95
CA SER A 343 20.26 29.28 68.87
C SER A 343 21.08 30.56 69.04
N ASP A 344 21.35 30.97 70.28
CA ASP A 344 22.28 32.06 70.57
C ASP A 344 23.68 31.65 70.08
N SER A 345 24.30 32.50 69.25
CA SER A 345 25.60 32.27 68.64
C SER A 345 26.76 32.22 69.66
N LEU A 346 26.56 32.78 70.79
CA LEU A 346 27.59 32.83 71.89
C LEU A 346 27.44 31.73 72.88
N THR A 347 26.24 31.33 73.22
CA THR A 347 26.01 30.35 74.34
C THR A 347 25.56 28.97 73.85
N GLY A 348 25.16 28.84 72.53
CA GLY A 348 24.57 27.63 72.00
C GLY A 348 23.20 27.28 72.57
N LEU A 349 22.60 28.18 73.39
CA LEU A 349 21.28 27.99 73.98
C LEU A 349 20.17 28.52 73.12
N TYR A 350 18.94 27.92 73.22
CA TYR A 350 17.79 28.35 72.49
C TYR A 350 17.33 29.78 72.89
N ASN A 351 17.20 30.68 71.98
CA ASN A 351 16.49 31.95 72.17
C ASN A 351 15.05 31.65 72.58
N ARG A 352 14.54 32.32 73.65
CA ARG A 352 13.12 32.25 74.03
C ARG A 352 12.22 33.00 73.10
#